data_1eaae99c107549819c6e78c81244442e
#
_entry.id   1eaae99c107549819c6e78c81244442e
#
_cell.length_a   1.000
_cell.length_b   1.000
_cell.length_c   1.000
_cell.angle_alpha   90.00
_cell.angle_beta   90.00
_cell.angle_gamma   90.00
#
_symmetry.space_group_name_H-M   'P 1'
#
loop_
_entity.id
_entity.type
_entity.pdbx_description
1 polymer ?
#
loop_
_entity_poly.entity_id
_entity_poly.type
_entity_poly.pdbx_seq_one_letter_code
_entity_poly.pdbx_strand_id
1 'polypeptide(L)'
;MNRFMRMIVFFDLPVQTKKQRHDAAAFRNFLLKDGYTMLQYSVYVRVCNGMDAVQKHRLRLYDHLPDDGAARLLVITEKQYASIEILLGELTQTDQPFADEQLIIL
;
A
#
# COMPACT_ATOMS: atom_id res chain seq x y z
N MET A 1 -13.11 -12.19 -15.19
CA MET A 1 -12.44 -12.51 -13.92
C MET A 1 -11.58 -11.32 -13.50
N ASN A 2 -11.66 -10.95 -12.23
CA ASN A 2 -10.87 -9.83 -11.72
C ASN A 2 -9.47 -10.32 -11.32
N ARG A 3 -8.44 -9.80 -11.98
CA ARG A 3 -7.04 -10.14 -11.71
C ARG A 3 -6.32 -9.09 -10.88
N PHE A 4 -7.02 -8.09 -10.42
CA PHE A 4 -6.41 -7.05 -9.59
C PHE A 4 -6.01 -7.59 -8.24
N MET A 5 -4.84 -7.14 -7.81
CA MET A 5 -4.25 -7.49 -6.52
C MET A 5 -4.12 -6.23 -5.68
N ARG A 6 -4.08 -6.39 -4.38
CA ARG A 6 -3.76 -5.30 -3.46
C ARG A 6 -2.45 -5.60 -2.76
N MET A 7 -1.56 -4.62 -2.76
CA MET A 7 -0.34 -4.65 -1.96
C MET A 7 -0.56 -3.78 -0.74
N ILE A 8 -0.40 -4.36 0.44
CA ILE A 8 -0.59 -3.65 1.71
C ILE A 8 0.76 -3.60 2.41
N VAL A 9 1.23 -2.39 2.70
CA VAL A 9 2.50 -2.17 3.40
C VAL A 9 2.17 -1.69 4.81
N PHE A 10 2.68 -2.43 5.80
CA PHE A 10 2.57 -2.11 7.21
C PHE A 10 3.96 -1.72 7.68
N PHE A 11 4.08 -0.60 8.38
CA PHE A 11 5.40 -0.21 8.84
C PHE A 11 5.34 0.47 10.20
N ASP A 12 6.46 0.36 10.92
CA ASP A 12 6.67 1.03 12.18
C ASP A 12 8.08 1.58 12.11
N LEU A 13 8.21 2.89 11.95
CA LEU A 13 9.49 3.55 11.72
C LEU A 13 9.82 4.46 12.89
N PRO A 14 11.05 4.37 13.45
CA PRO A 14 11.44 5.23 14.55
C PRO A 14 11.56 6.68 14.09
N VAL A 15 11.31 7.60 15.02
CA VAL A 15 11.37 9.05 14.77
C VAL A 15 12.13 9.79 15.87
N GLN A 16 13.03 9.11 16.54
CA GLN A 16 13.78 9.65 17.66
C GLN A 16 14.85 10.66 17.20
N THR A 17 15.55 10.32 16.12
CA THR A 17 16.64 11.15 15.60
C THR A 17 16.16 11.93 14.37
N LYS A 18 16.89 12.98 14.02
CA LYS A 18 16.63 13.76 12.82
C LYS A 18 16.73 12.88 11.57
N LYS A 19 17.72 12.00 11.50
CA LYS A 19 17.87 11.08 10.38
C LYS A 19 16.68 10.13 10.28
N GLN A 20 16.21 9.57 11.40
CA GLN A 20 15.07 8.68 11.41
C GLN A 20 13.81 9.38 10.93
N ARG A 21 13.58 10.62 11.36
CA ARG A 21 12.43 11.41 10.89
C ARG A 21 12.51 11.67 9.39
N HIS A 22 13.72 11.99 8.90
CA HIS A 22 13.93 12.19 7.46
C HIS A 22 13.66 10.89 6.68
N ASP A 23 14.18 9.77 7.14
CA ASP A 23 14.01 8.48 6.47
C ASP A 23 12.53 8.06 6.47
N ALA A 24 11.82 8.27 7.56
CA ALA A 24 10.38 7.96 7.66
C ALA A 24 9.57 8.82 6.68
N ALA A 25 9.86 10.11 6.59
CA ALA A 25 9.19 10.99 5.65
C ALA A 25 9.51 10.60 4.21
N ALA A 26 10.76 10.24 3.92
CA ALA A 26 11.17 9.81 2.58
C ALA A 26 10.45 8.53 2.16
N PHE A 27 10.29 7.58 3.08
CA PHE A 27 9.58 6.33 2.79
C PHE A 27 8.10 6.58 2.50
N ARG A 28 7.43 7.40 3.31
CA ARG A 28 6.02 7.75 3.06
C ARG A 28 5.87 8.46 1.71
N ASN A 29 6.76 9.40 1.40
CA ASN A 29 6.71 10.11 0.12
C ASN A 29 6.93 9.16 -1.05
N PHE A 30 7.84 8.20 -0.90
CA PHE A 30 8.03 7.16 -1.92
C PHE A 30 6.74 6.38 -2.14
N LEU A 31 6.09 5.92 -1.07
CA LEU A 31 4.86 5.14 -1.19
C LEU A 31 3.79 5.93 -1.96
N LEU A 32 3.59 7.19 -1.62
CA LEU A 32 2.60 8.03 -2.30
C LEU A 32 2.94 8.21 -3.78
N LYS A 33 4.21 8.44 -4.11
CA LYS A 33 4.64 8.60 -5.49
C LYS A 33 4.53 7.31 -6.29
N ASP A 34 4.70 6.16 -5.62
CA ASP A 34 4.60 4.85 -6.26
C ASP A 34 3.16 4.33 -6.33
N GLY A 35 2.19 5.18 -6.02
CA GLY A 35 0.78 4.90 -6.22
C GLY A 35 0.05 4.30 -5.03
N TYR A 36 0.67 4.26 -3.86
CA TYR A 36 -0.02 3.83 -2.65
C TYR A 36 -0.87 4.96 -2.10
N THR A 37 -1.93 4.60 -1.39
CA THR A 37 -2.75 5.53 -0.61
C THR A 37 -2.77 5.07 0.83
N MET A 38 -2.89 6.00 1.74
CA MET A 38 -2.96 5.68 3.17
C MET A 38 -4.32 5.09 3.50
N LEU A 39 -4.32 3.85 4.00
CA LEU A 39 -5.54 3.20 4.49
C LEU A 39 -5.76 3.53 5.96
N GLN A 40 -4.71 3.41 6.75
CA GLN A 40 -4.65 3.77 8.15
C GLN A 40 -3.26 4.32 8.43
N TYR A 41 -3.06 4.87 9.61
CA TYR A 41 -1.75 5.37 10.00
C TYR A 41 -0.72 4.24 9.90
N SER A 42 0.33 4.47 9.11
CA SER A 42 1.40 3.49 8.83
C SER A 42 0.94 2.23 8.09
N VAL A 43 -0.21 2.29 7.42
CA VAL A 43 -0.72 1.23 6.56
C VAL A 43 -1.09 1.84 5.20
N TYR A 44 -0.39 1.43 4.17
CA TYR A 44 -0.58 1.96 2.82
C TYR A 44 -0.93 0.83 1.85
N VAL A 45 -1.78 1.12 0.90
CA VAL A 45 -2.32 0.12 -0.04
C VAL A 45 -2.23 0.66 -1.46
N ARG A 46 -1.87 -0.23 -2.39
CA ARG A 46 -2.00 0.08 -3.81
C ARG A 46 -2.66 -1.09 -4.55
N VAL A 47 -3.33 -0.76 -5.65
CA VAL A 47 -3.86 -1.75 -6.58
C VAL A 47 -2.80 -2.08 -7.61
N CYS A 48 -2.66 -3.36 -7.95
CA CYS A 48 -1.80 -3.82 -9.02
C CYS A 48 -2.62 -4.63 -10.03
N ASN A 49 -2.37 -4.42 -11.30
CA ASN A 49 -3.02 -5.19 -12.36
C ASN A 49 -2.17 -6.44 -12.66
N GLY A 50 -2.36 -7.48 -11.84
CA GLY A 50 -1.69 -8.75 -12.00
C GLY A 50 -0.38 -8.87 -11.23
N MET A 51 0.20 -10.07 -11.25
CA MET A 51 1.37 -10.40 -10.45
C MET A 51 2.66 -9.77 -11.00
N ASP A 52 2.74 -9.48 -12.29
CA ASP A 52 3.91 -8.80 -12.84
C ASP A 52 4.05 -7.40 -12.26
N ALA A 53 2.92 -6.69 -12.14
CA ALA A 53 2.90 -5.37 -11.50
C ALA A 53 3.26 -5.48 -10.01
N VAL A 54 2.76 -6.50 -9.32
CA VAL A 54 3.13 -6.76 -7.92
C VAL A 54 4.64 -6.91 -7.79
N GLN A 55 5.25 -7.73 -8.64
CA GLN A 55 6.69 -7.99 -8.57
C GLN A 55 7.50 -6.72 -8.81
N LYS A 56 7.11 -5.92 -9.79
CA LYS A 56 7.75 -4.64 -10.08
C LYS A 56 7.73 -3.71 -8.87
N HIS A 57 6.59 -3.57 -8.24
CA HIS A 57 6.45 -2.66 -7.09
C HIS A 57 7.09 -3.23 -5.83
N ARG A 58 7.15 -4.56 -5.71
CA ARG A 58 7.90 -5.20 -4.62
C ARG A 58 9.37 -4.84 -4.68
N LEU A 59 9.97 -4.90 -5.87
CA LEU A 59 11.38 -4.54 -6.04
C LEU A 59 11.63 -3.07 -5.70
N ARG A 60 10.71 -2.20 -6.06
CA ARG A 60 10.80 -0.78 -5.71
C ARG A 60 10.75 -0.55 -4.20
N LEU A 61 9.94 -1.34 -3.48
CA LEU A 61 9.91 -1.27 -2.03
C LEU A 61 11.28 -1.59 -1.44
N TYR A 62 11.91 -2.67 -1.89
CA TYR A 62 13.23 -3.04 -1.40
C TYR A 62 14.26 -1.94 -1.64
N ASP A 63 14.17 -1.24 -2.76
CA ASP A 63 15.12 -0.18 -3.10
C ASP A 63 14.93 1.08 -2.25
N HIS A 64 13.82 1.22 -1.54
CA HIS A 64 13.49 2.44 -0.80
C HIS A 64 13.27 2.21 0.68
N LEU A 65 13.61 1.03 1.20
CA LEU A 65 13.45 0.75 2.63
C LEU A 65 14.37 1.65 3.46
N PRO A 66 13.89 2.19 4.59
CA PRO A 66 14.77 2.93 5.50
C PRO A 66 15.74 1.98 6.21
N ASP A 67 16.75 2.55 6.86
CA ASP A 67 17.75 1.77 7.56
C ASP A 67 17.23 1.16 8.86
N ASP A 68 16.32 1.86 9.54
CA ASP A 68 15.81 1.44 10.84
C ASP A 68 14.30 1.23 10.77
N GLY A 69 13.81 0.38 11.67
CA GLY A 69 12.39 0.13 11.81
C GLY A 69 11.97 -1.21 11.24
N ALA A 70 10.67 -1.36 11.03
CA ALA A 70 10.07 -2.58 10.50
C ALA A 70 9.09 -2.24 9.39
N ALA A 71 9.07 -3.06 8.36
CA ALA A 71 8.08 -2.95 7.29
C ALA A 71 7.71 -4.36 6.82
N ARG A 72 6.44 -4.56 6.55
CA ARG A 72 5.90 -5.84 6.07
C ARG A 72 5.01 -5.61 4.88
N LEU A 73 5.02 -6.55 3.97
CA LEU A 73 4.18 -6.52 2.77
C LEU A 73 3.24 -7.72 2.79
N LEU A 74 1.96 -7.45 2.55
CA LEU A 74 0.96 -8.48 2.30
C LEU A 74 0.37 -8.25 0.92
N VAL A 75 0.36 -9.31 0.13
CA VAL A 75 -0.25 -9.27 -1.22
C VAL A 75 -1.47 -10.16 -1.20
N ILE A 76 -2.62 -9.58 -1.53
CA ILE A 76 -3.90 -10.30 -1.53
C ILE A 76 -4.68 -9.97 -2.79
N THR A 77 -5.68 -10.81 -3.08
CA THR A 77 -6.59 -10.54 -4.19
C THR A 77 -7.54 -9.41 -3.85
N GLU A 78 -8.14 -8.82 -4.87
CA GLU A 78 -9.19 -7.81 -4.67
C GLU A 78 -10.36 -8.38 -3.86
N LYS A 79 -10.71 -9.64 -4.10
CA LYS A 79 -11.78 -10.33 -3.37
C LYS A 79 -11.43 -10.44 -1.87
N GLN A 80 -10.19 -10.80 -1.57
CA GLN A 80 -9.74 -10.88 -0.18
C GLN A 80 -9.75 -9.50 0.48
N TYR A 81 -9.29 -8.49 -0.25
CA TYR A 81 -9.31 -7.11 0.28
C TYR A 81 -10.74 -6.67 0.57
N ALA A 82 -11.70 -7.00 -0.30
CA ALA A 82 -13.11 -6.65 -0.11
C ALA A 82 -13.73 -7.34 1.10
N SER A 83 -13.10 -8.41 1.61
CA SER A 83 -13.59 -9.13 2.80
C SER A 83 -13.18 -8.45 4.11
N ILE A 84 -12.40 -7.37 4.06
CA ILE A 84 -12.03 -6.62 5.28
C ILE A 84 -13.31 -6.09 5.94
N GLU A 85 -13.43 -6.36 7.23
CA GLU A 85 -14.51 -5.82 8.04
C GLU A 85 -14.07 -4.52 8.69
N ILE A 86 -14.85 -3.48 8.55
CA ILE A 86 -14.59 -2.20 9.21
C ILE A 86 -15.27 -2.23 10.56
N LEU A 87 -14.47 -2.35 11.60
CA LEU A 87 -14.98 -2.42 12.97
C LEU A 87 -15.26 -1.03 13.54
N LEU A 88 -14.54 -0.04 13.07
CA LEU A 88 -14.67 1.35 13.48
C LEU A 88 -14.20 2.24 12.35
N GLY A 89 -14.90 3.33 12.08
CA GLY A 89 -14.56 4.25 11.00
C GLY A 89 -15.48 4.11 9.81
N GLU A 90 -15.15 4.74 8.71
CA GLU A 90 -15.97 4.75 7.50
C GLU A 90 -15.19 4.20 6.32
N LEU A 91 -15.92 3.74 5.30
CA LEU A 91 -15.31 3.34 4.04
C LEU A 91 -14.60 4.53 3.39
N THR A 92 -13.41 4.29 2.90
CA THR A 92 -12.64 5.28 2.14
C THR A 92 -12.70 4.95 0.66
N GLN A 93 -12.20 5.84 -0.19
CA GLN A 93 -12.08 5.52 -1.61
C GLN A 93 -11.12 4.35 -1.85
N THR A 94 -10.12 4.20 -1.00
CA THR A 94 -9.19 3.07 -1.07
C THR A 94 -9.91 1.73 -0.87
N ASP A 95 -11.00 1.73 -0.11
CA ASP A 95 -11.79 0.53 0.18
C ASP A 95 -12.76 0.16 -0.94
N GLN A 96 -13.00 1.05 -1.89
CA GLN A 96 -13.91 0.77 -2.99
C GLN A 96 -13.38 -0.37 -3.85
N PRO A 97 -14.27 -1.28 -4.29
CA PRO A 97 -13.83 -2.37 -5.17
C PRO A 97 -13.19 -1.82 -6.45
N PHE A 98 -12.16 -2.48 -6.91
CA PHE A 98 -11.48 -2.13 -8.15
C PHE A 98 -11.65 -3.26 -9.15
N ALA A 99 -12.21 -2.94 -10.33
CA ALA A 99 -12.49 -3.92 -11.37
C ALA A 99 -12.34 -3.25 -12.75
N ASP A 100 -12.30 -4.08 -13.80
CA ASP A 100 -12.10 -3.60 -15.17
C ASP A 100 -13.18 -2.58 -15.60
N GLU A 101 -14.41 -2.78 -15.19
CA GLU A 101 -15.52 -1.87 -15.52
C GLU A 101 -15.28 -0.45 -15.01
N GLN A 102 -14.63 -0.33 -13.88
CA GLN A 102 -14.32 0.98 -13.28
C GLN A 102 -13.30 1.75 -14.11
N LEU A 103 -12.40 1.05 -14.77
CA LEU A 103 -11.42 1.68 -15.65
C LEU A 103 -12.07 2.28 -16.88
N ILE A 104 -13.17 1.70 -17.34
CA ILE A 104 -13.90 2.18 -18.51
C ILE A 104 -14.69 3.45 -18.16
N ILE A 105 -15.22 3.51 -16.96
CA ILE A 105 -16.03 4.63 -16.48
C ILE A 105 -15.16 5.86 -16.22
N LEU A 106 -13.98 5.63 -15.73
CA LEU A 106 -13.05 6.71 -15.40
C LEU A 106 -12.46 7.36 -16.64
#